data_41df0aaa8fb5ff030444c51cea5b8c11
#
_entry.id   41df0aaa8fb5ff030444c51cea5b8c11
#
_cell.length_a   1.000
_cell.length_b   1.000
_cell.length_c   1.000
_cell.angle_alpha   90.00
_cell.angle_beta   90.00
_cell.angle_gamma   90.00
#
_symmetry.space_group_name_H-M   'P 1'
#
loop_
_entity.id
_entity.type
_entity.pdbx_description
1 polymer ?
#
loop_
_entity_poly.entity_id
_entity_poly.type
_entity_poly.pdbx_seq_one_letter_code
_entity_poly.pdbx_strand_id
1 'polypeptide(L)'
;MTTDLFLKFGKTYTKGDIVFAEYEPGETFYLIQEGKVKVTKLIEGKEKIXDVFGSGDIFGEMAIIEKKARSATVEALTDLKVLEFNKENFTFLLTANPSWIEKLIRSFSKRIYEAKRRVKILLLKDPELRIMDTFCMLAECRNNVSKNYFEPITFKETFDSIANWAGIDVDQARKILKDFERMNRLTFGNGEITVKNINEFYRVIESKIKVMQKMGEL
;
A
#
# COMPACT_ATOMS: atom_id res chain seq x y z
N MET A 1 25.01 13.59 -9.07
CA MET A 1 24.90 12.19 -8.62
C MET A 1 23.68 11.44 -9.17
N THR A 2 22.48 12.01 -9.15
CA THR A 2 21.26 11.38 -9.68
C THR A 2 21.27 11.21 -11.23
N THR A 3 21.77 12.20 -11.96
CA THR A 3 21.81 12.19 -13.43
C THR A 3 22.71 11.06 -13.98
N ASP A 4 23.81 10.79 -13.31
CA ASP A 4 24.81 9.79 -13.72
C ASP A 4 24.27 8.35 -13.54
N LEU A 5 23.53 8.10 -12.45
CA LEU A 5 22.87 6.80 -12.20
C LEU A 5 21.76 6.52 -13.20
N PHE A 6 21.01 7.55 -13.59
CA PHE A 6 19.92 7.39 -14.57
C PHE A 6 20.47 7.09 -15.98
N LEU A 7 21.58 7.71 -16.36
CA LEU A 7 22.24 7.40 -17.63
C LEU A 7 22.69 5.94 -17.73
N LYS A 8 23.08 5.34 -16.60
CA LYS A 8 23.59 3.96 -16.55
C LYS A 8 22.51 2.90 -16.33
N PHE A 9 21.52 3.19 -15.50
CA PHE A 9 20.52 2.22 -15.04
C PHE A 9 19.06 2.65 -15.30
N GLY A 10 18.87 3.81 -15.92
CA GLY A 10 17.54 4.38 -16.13
C GLY A 10 16.73 3.65 -17.18
N LYS A 11 15.45 3.42 -16.88
CA LYS A 11 14.43 2.98 -17.84
C LYS A 11 13.18 3.83 -17.69
N THR A 12 12.48 4.00 -18.80
CA THR A 12 11.21 4.74 -18.84
C THR A 12 10.12 3.83 -19.39
N TYR A 13 8.92 4.01 -18.87
CA TYR A 13 7.71 3.34 -19.34
C TYR A 13 6.61 4.39 -19.47
N THR A 14 5.71 4.20 -20.41
CA THR A 14 4.51 5.05 -20.54
C THR A 14 3.37 4.44 -19.71
N LYS A 15 2.42 5.27 -19.37
CA LYS A 15 1.21 4.82 -18.65
C LYS A 15 0.55 3.63 -19.40
N GLY A 16 0.31 2.54 -18.68
CA GLY A 16 -0.28 1.31 -19.21
C GLY A 16 0.74 0.24 -19.61
N ASP A 17 2.03 0.57 -19.68
CA ASP A 17 3.07 -0.42 -20.00
C ASP A 17 3.20 -1.44 -18.88
N ILE A 18 3.34 -2.71 -19.24
CA ILE A 18 3.68 -3.80 -18.31
C ILE A 18 5.20 -3.79 -18.12
N VAL A 19 5.64 -3.60 -16.87
CA VAL A 19 7.07 -3.65 -16.55
C VAL A 19 7.56 -5.11 -16.52
N PHE A 20 6.76 -5.99 -15.93
CA PHE A 20 6.91 -7.45 -16.01
C PHE A 20 5.60 -8.13 -15.60
N ALA A 21 5.41 -9.37 -16.04
CA ALA A 21 4.22 -10.16 -15.73
C ALA A 21 4.49 -11.22 -14.66
N GLU A 22 3.43 -11.58 -13.93
CA GLU A 22 3.45 -12.68 -12.96
C GLU A 22 3.96 -13.97 -13.63
N TYR A 23 4.77 -14.73 -12.93
CA TYR A 23 5.43 -15.99 -13.35
C TYR A 23 6.59 -15.82 -14.36
N GLU A 24 6.89 -14.63 -14.86
CA GLU A 24 8.10 -14.43 -15.67
C GLU A 24 9.37 -14.65 -14.83
N PRO A 25 10.47 -15.12 -15.45
CA PRO A 25 11.76 -15.12 -14.76
C PRO A 25 12.15 -13.71 -14.30
N GLY A 26 12.64 -13.57 -13.07
CA GLY A 26 12.96 -12.27 -12.49
C GLY A 26 14.40 -12.13 -12.07
N GLU A 27 15.22 -11.47 -12.87
CA GLU A 27 16.65 -11.25 -12.59
C GLU A 27 16.98 -9.78 -12.29
N THR A 28 15.97 -8.91 -12.29
CA THR A 28 16.14 -7.47 -12.05
C THR A 28 15.15 -6.98 -10.99
N PHE A 29 15.50 -5.85 -10.38
CA PHE A 29 14.60 -5.09 -9.49
C PHE A 29 14.68 -3.61 -9.88
N TYR A 30 13.74 -2.84 -9.40
CA TYR A 30 13.52 -1.46 -9.83
C TYR A 30 13.37 -0.52 -8.63
N LEU A 31 13.97 0.68 -8.74
CA LEU A 31 13.72 1.79 -7.82
C LEU A 31 12.98 2.88 -8.59
N ILE A 32 11.80 3.26 -8.14
CA ILE A 32 11.00 4.30 -8.77
C ILE A 32 11.62 5.69 -8.51
N GLN A 33 11.95 6.41 -9.56
CA GLN A 33 12.38 7.81 -9.48
C GLN A 33 11.18 8.76 -9.59
N GLU A 34 10.33 8.51 -10.60
CA GLU A 34 9.12 9.30 -10.85
C GLU A 34 7.99 8.38 -11.30
N GLY A 35 6.77 8.74 -10.97
CA GLY A 35 5.58 8.00 -11.41
C GLY A 35 5.10 7.01 -10.37
N LYS A 36 4.16 6.16 -10.81
CA LYS A 36 3.51 5.12 -9.96
C LYS A 36 3.31 3.85 -10.76
N VAL A 37 3.36 2.72 -10.07
CA VAL A 37 3.00 1.41 -10.62
C VAL A 37 1.90 0.77 -9.77
N LYS A 38 1.03 -0.03 -10.38
CA LYS A 38 0.14 -0.96 -9.68
C LYS A 38 0.74 -2.36 -9.74
N VAL A 39 0.59 -3.08 -8.65
CA VAL A 39 0.98 -4.50 -8.52
C VAL A 39 -0.31 -5.32 -8.51
N THR A 40 -0.46 -6.23 -9.45
CA THR A 40 -1.69 -7.01 -9.59
C THR A 40 -1.39 -8.50 -9.62
N LYS A 41 -2.40 -9.27 -9.21
CA LYS A 41 -2.41 -10.74 -9.33
C LYS A 41 -3.71 -11.20 -9.95
N LEU A 42 -3.63 -12.31 -10.66
CA LEU A 42 -4.81 -12.97 -11.16
C LEU A 42 -5.33 -13.95 -10.09
N ILE A 43 -6.46 -13.62 -9.48
CA ILE A 43 -7.10 -14.43 -8.44
C ILE A 43 -8.49 -14.84 -8.94
N GLU A 44 -8.72 -16.13 -9.10
CA GLU A 44 -9.98 -16.68 -9.62
C GLU A 44 -10.37 -16.06 -10.98
N GLY A 45 -9.38 -15.85 -11.85
CA GLY A 45 -9.59 -15.29 -13.19
C GLY A 45 -9.86 -13.77 -13.20
N LYS A 46 -9.76 -13.08 -12.05
CA LYS A 46 -9.96 -11.63 -11.95
C LYS A 46 -8.68 -10.95 -11.51
N GLU A 47 -8.35 -9.85 -12.19
CA GLU A 47 -7.21 -9.02 -11.77
C GLU A 47 -7.55 -8.34 -10.46
N LYS A 48 -6.69 -8.52 -9.47
CA LYS A 48 -6.77 -7.88 -8.16
C LYS A 48 -5.53 -7.03 -7.92
N ILE A 49 -5.78 -5.82 -7.49
CA ILE A 49 -4.67 -4.93 -7.10
C ILE A 49 -4.18 -5.32 -5.70
N UNK A 50 -2.83 -5.60 -5.78
CA UNK A 50 -2.29 -5.92 -4.74
C UNK A 50 -1.83 -4.84 -4.05
N ASP A 51 -1.06 -3.95 -4.67
CA ASP A 51 -0.44 -2.74 -4.10
C ASP A 51 -0.23 -1.66 -5.16
N VAL A 52 0.09 -0.42 -4.70
CA VAL A 52 0.49 0.69 -5.58
C VAL A 52 1.77 1.30 -5.00
N PHE A 53 2.83 1.35 -5.81
CA PHE A 53 4.13 1.90 -5.41
C PHE A 53 4.37 3.23 -6.13
N GLY A 54 5.09 4.14 -5.45
CA GLY A 54 5.44 5.46 -5.97
C GLY A 54 6.92 5.79 -5.81
N SER A 55 7.27 7.05 -6.07
CA SER A 55 8.66 7.51 -6.02
C SER A 55 9.35 7.12 -4.70
N GLY A 56 10.53 6.53 -4.79
CA GLY A 56 11.33 6.05 -3.67
C GLY A 56 11.07 4.58 -3.30
N ASP A 57 10.00 3.98 -3.81
CA ASP A 57 9.71 2.56 -3.55
C ASP A 57 10.55 1.65 -4.45
N ILE A 58 10.79 0.45 -3.95
CA ILE A 58 11.50 -0.63 -4.65
C ILE A 58 10.50 -1.76 -4.95
N PHE A 59 10.60 -2.34 -6.15
CA PHE A 59 9.78 -3.50 -6.54
C PHE A 59 10.56 -4.47 -7.43
N GLY A 60 10.06 -5.71 -7.53
CA GLY A 60 10.68 -6.78 -8.30
C GLY A 60 11.82 -7.50 -7.56
N GLU A 61 12.16 -7.03 -6.36
CA GLU A 61 13.24 -7.56 -5.52
C GLU A 61 13.00 -8.98 -5.02
N MET A 62 11.73 -9.36 -4.87
CA MET A 62 11.36 -10.68 -4.33
C MET A 62 11.89 -11.83 -5.20
N ALA A 63 11.80 -11.67 -6.52
CA ALA A 63 12.29 -12.70 -7.46
C ALA A 63 13.79 -12.96 -7.27
N ILE A 64 14.59 -11.91 -7.02
CA ILE A 64 16.03 -12.03 -6.78
C ILE A 64 16.32 -12.64 -5.41
N ILE A 65 15.64 -12.14 -4.36
CA ILE A 65 15.89 -12.57 -2.96
C ILE A 65 15.45 -14.02 -2.78
N GLU A 66 14.28 -14.38 -3.28
CA GLU A 66 13.71 -15.73 -3.12
C GLU A 66 14.15 -16.70 -4.20
N LYS A 67 14.82 -16.22 -5.26
CA LYS A 67 15.23 -17.02 -6.45
C LYS A 67 14.04 -17.73 -7.08
N LYS A 68 12.95 -16.98 -7.28
CA LYS A 68 11.68 -17.46 -7.85
C LYS A 68 11.24 -16.57 -9.00
N ALA A 69 10.25 -17.02 -9.75
CA ALA A 69 9.57 -16.22 -10.76
C ALA A 69 8.90 -15.00 -10.14
N ARG A 70 8.55 -14.02 -10.96
CA ARG A 70 7.79 -12.81 -10.54
C ARG A 70 6.54 -13.21 -9.77
N SER A 71 6.35 -12.64 -8.61
CA SER A 71 5.23 -12.96 -7.71
C SER A 71 3.93 -12.25 -8.07
N ALA A 72 3.98 -11.30 -9.01
CA ALA A 72 2.85 -10.46 -9.41
C ALA A 72 3.16 -9.77 -10.74
N THR A 73 2.16 -9.24 -11.41
CA THR A 73 2.31 -8.35 -12.57
C THR A 73 2.47 -6.91 -12.09
N VAL A 74 3.34 -6.14 -12.73
CA VAL A 74 3.54 -4.71 -12.43
C VAL A 74 3.28 -3.90 -13.71
N GLU A 75 2.36 -2.94 -13.60
CA GLU A 75 1.96 -2.04 -14.69
C GLU A 75 2.14 -0.58 -14.27
N ALA A 76 2.59 0.24 -15.20
CA ALA A 76 2.76 1.69 -15.01
C ALA A 76 1.39 2.39 -14.94
N LEU A 77 1.06 2.99 -13.80
CA LEU A 77 -0.17 3.79 -13.61
C LEU A 77 -0.05 5.19 -14.20
N THR A 78 1.17 5.70 -14.29
CA THR A 78 1.51 7.00 -14.87
C THR A 78 2.77 6.81 -15.71
N ASP A 79 3.19 7.80 -16.44
CA ASP A 79 4.53 7.80 -17.01
C ASP A 79 5.52 7.56 -15.87
N LEU A 80 6.51 6.70 -16.10
CA LEU A 80 7.32 6.09 -15.06
C LEU A 80 8.81 6.19 -15.43
N LYS A 81 9.61 6.64 -14.47
CA LYS A 81 11.08 6.58 -14.54
C LYS A 81 11.59 5.71 -13.41
N VAL A 82 12.37 4.69 -13.73
CA VAL A 82 12.94 3.76 -12.76
C VAL A 82 14.45 3.59 -12.99
N LEU A 83 15.16 3.17 -11.95
CA LEU A 83 16.49 2.59 -12.08
C LEU A 83 16.32 1.07 -12.02
N GLU A 84 16.83 0.36 -13.04
CA GLU A 84 16.80 -1.09 -13.13
C GLU A 84 18.16 -1.66 -12.73
N PHE A 85 18.15 -2.62 -11.81
CA PHE A 85 19.35 -3.26 -11.30
C PHE A 85 19.23 -4.77 -11.39
N ASN A 86 20.29 -5.44 -11.80
CA ASN A 86 20.37 -6.89 -11.77
C ASN A 86 20.96 -7.39 -10.42
N LYS A 87 21.08 -8.71 -10.28
CA LYS A 87 21.55 -9.33 -9.04
C LYS A 87 22.97 -8.89 -8.65
N GLU A 88 23.88 -8.77 -9.62
CA GLU A 88 25.27 -8.34 -9.36
C GLU A 88 25.28 -6.89 -8.86
N ASN A 89 24.53 -6.03 -9.51
CA ASN A 89 24.38 -4.63 -9.10
C ASN A 89 23.73 -4.50 -7.73
N PHE A 90 22.81 -5.40 -7.38
CA PHE A 90 22.15 -5.40 -6.06
C PHE A 90 23.18 -5.54 -4.93
N THR A 91 24.03 -6.56 -5.01
CA THR A 91 25.09 -6.77 -4.01
C THR A 91 26.03 -5.57 -3.93
N PHE A 92 26.47 -5.08 -5.08
CA PHE A 92 27.34 -3.89 -5.14
C PHE A 92 26.69 -2.66 -4.50
N LEU A 93 25.42 -2.39 -4.82
CA LEU A 93 24.70 -1.23 -4.27
C LEU A 93 24.58 -1.32 -2.74
N LEU A 94 24.30 -2.51 -2.21
CA LEU A 94 24.18 -2.72 -0.77
C LEU A 94 25.52 -2.46 -0.05
N THR A 95 26.64 -2.94 -0.63
CA THR A 95 27.95 -2.77 -0.01
C THR A 95 28.50 -1.35 -0.17
N ALA A 96 28.23 -0.71 -1.31
CA ALA A 96 28.74 0.63 -1.61
C ALA A 96 27.96 1.77 -0.94
N ASN A 97 26.71 1.53 -0.58
CA ASN A 97 25.82 2.58 -0.06
C ASN A 97 24.94 2.06 1.10
N PRO A 98 25.43 2.17 2.33
CA PRO A 98 24.66 1.72 3.50
C PRO A 98 23.27 2.36 3.64
N SER A 99 23.08 3.59 3.15
CA SER A 99 21.76 4.24 3.16
C SER A 99 20.72 3.51 2.32
N TRP A 100 21.12 2.76 1.32
CA TRP A 100 20.22 1.92 0.50
C TRP A 100 19.71 0.72 1.30
N ILE A 101 20.58 0.13 2.13
CA ILE A 101 20.19 -0.97 3.03
C ILE A 101 19.10 -0.46 3.99
N GLU A 102 19.31 0.72 4.57
CA GLU A 102 18.34 1.32 5.48
C GLU A 102 16.98 1.54 4.79
N LYS A 103 16.97 2.11 3.59
CA LYS A 103 15.75 2.33 2.81
C LYS A 103 15.04 1.01 2.50
N LEU A 104 15.78 -0.02 2.11
CA LEU A 104 15.23 -1.34 1.79
C LEU A 104 14.60 -1.98 3.03
N ILE A 105 15.31 -1.95 4.16
CA ILE A 105 14.80 -2.48 5.44
C ILE A 105 13.52 -1.73 5.86
N ARG A 106 13.52 -0.40 5.76
CA ARG A 106 12.33 0.41 6.08
C ARG A 106 11.14 0.06 5.18
N SER A 107 11.39 -0.12 3.88
CA SER A 107 10.35 -0.53 2.92
C SER A 107 9.75 -1.88 3.29
N PHE A 108 10.60 -2.87 3.57
CA PHE A 108 10.13 -4.21 3.97
C PHE A 108 9.41 -4.19 5.32
N SER A 109 9.93 -3.46 6.29
CA SER A 109 9.28 -3.31 7.61
C SER A 109 7.87 -2.71 7.46
N LYS A 110 7.75 -1.68 6.62
CA LYS A 110 6.44 -1.06 6.30
C LYS A 110 5.49 -2.08 5.67
N ARG A 111 5.93 -2.80 4.64
CA ARG A 111 5.10 -3.81 3.95
C ARG A 111 4.67 -4.94 4.90
N ILE A 112 5.57 -5.41 5.76
CA ILE A 112 5.24 -6.43 6.78
C ILE A 112 4.18 -5.88 7.74
N TYR A 113 4.35 -4.65 8.20
CA TYR A 113 3.40 -3.99 9.09
C TYR A 113 2.01 -3.87 8.42
N GLU A 114 1.97 -3.35 7.19
CA GLU A 114 0.73 -3.22 6.42
C GLU A 114 0.04 -4.58 6.21
N ALA A 115 0.81 -5.61 5.85
CA ALA A 115 0.26 -6.97 5.68
C ALA A 115 -0.34 -7.51 6.98
N LYS A 116 0.36 -7.35 8.11
CA LYS A 116 -0.16 -7.75 9.45
C LYS A 116 -1.43 -6.98 9.80
N ARG A 117 -1.44 -5.66 9.57
CA ARG A 117 -2.62 -4.84 9.83
C ARG A 117 -3.80 -5.24 8.95
N ARG A 118 -3.55 -5.54 7.67
CA ARG A 118 -4.58 -6.00 6.74
C ARG A 118 -5.18 -7.33 7.18
N VAL A 119 -4.36 -8.30 7.60
CA VAL A 119 -4.86 -9.56 8.16
C VAL A 119 -5.80 -9.29 9.34
N LYS A 120 -5.41 -8.41 10.27
CA LYS A 120 -6.24 -8.03 11.41
C LYS A 120 -7.59 -7.44 10.96
N ILE A 121 -7.58 -6.52 9.99
CA ILE A 121 -8.79 -5.91 9.42
C ILE A 121 -9.72 -7.00 8.86
N LEU A 122 -9.17 -7.92 8.06
CA LEU A 122 -9.95 -8.98 7.40
C LEU A 122 -10.56 -9.98 8.38
N LEU A 123 -9.99 -10.12 9.59
CA LEU A 123 -10.54 -10.98 10.64
C LEU A 123 -11.76 -10.33 11.35
N LEU A 124 -11.95 -9.01 11.25
CA LEU A 124 -13.13 -8.36 11.80
C LEU A 124 -14.36 -8.78 10.99
N LYS A 125 -15.43 -9.22 11.66
CA LYS A 125 -16.67 -9.64 11.00
C LYS A 125 -17.47 -8.44 10.47
N ASP A 126 -17.43 -7.33 11.20
CA ASP A 126 -18.24 -6.13 10.94
C ASP A 126 -17.57 -5.25 9.86
N PRO A 127 -18.22 -5.01 8.71
CA PRO A 127 -17.67 -4.17 7.65
C PRO A 127 -17.40 -2.71 8.06
N GLU A 128 -18.20 -2.16 8.99
CA GLU A 128 -17.95 -0.79 9.48
C GLU A 128 -16.62 -0.72 10.24
N LEU A 129 -16.36 -1.73 11.09
CA LEU A 129 -15.09 -1.81 11.82
C LEU A 129 -13.91 -2.02 10.87
N ARG A 130 -14.09 -2.78 9.78
CA ARG A 130 -13.05 -2.94 8.75
C ARG A 130 -12.68 -1.60 8.12
N ILE A 131 -13.67 -0.79 7.77
CA ILE A 131 -13.45 0.56 7.20
C ILE A 131 -12.77 1.48 8.23
N MET A 132 -13.24 1.49 9.47
CA MET A 132 -12.63 2.29 10.55
C MET A 132 -11.16 1.90 10.75
N ASP A 133 -10.87 0.59 10.86
CA ASP A 133 -9.49 0.10 11.08
C ASP A 133 -8.61 0.33 9.85
N THR A 134 -9.19 0.36 8.64
CA THR A 134 -8.48 0.76 7.42
C THR A 134 -7.98 2.20 7.54
N PHE A 135 -8.81 3.14 7.96
CA PHE A 135 -8.38 4.53 8.15
C PHE A 135 -7.33 4.65 9.26
N CYS A 136 -7.48 3.89 10.35
CA CYS A 136 -6.47 3.86 11.43
C CYS A 136 -5.11 3.37 10.88
N MET A 137 -5.12 2.27 10.14
CA MET A 137 -3.91 1.73 9.49
C MET A 137 -3.27 2.74 8.52
N LEU A 138 -4.08 3.37 7.67
CA LEU A 138 -3.58 4.37 6.71
C LEU A 138 -2.98 5.59 7.42
N ALA A 139 -3.57 6.02 8.53
CA ALA A 139 -3.02 7.10 9.35
C ALA A 139 -1.65 6.72 9.94
N GLU A 140 -1.53 5.49 10.44
CA GLU A 140 -0.26 4.97 10.98
C GLU A 140 0.83 4.83 9.92
N CYS A 141 0.47 4.35 8.72
CA CYS A 141 1.45 3.96 7.69
C CYS A 141 1.84 5.10 6.75
N ARG A 142 0.90 6.00 6.43
CA ARG A 142 1.09 6.94 5.31
C ARG A 142 1.20 8.41 5.72
N ASN A 143 0.61 8.80 6.81
CA ASN A 143 0.51 10.22 7.15
C ASN A 143 1.60 10.72 8.09
N ASN A 144 2.52 9.88 8.56
CA ASN A 144 3.56 10.28 9.52
C ASN A 144 2.95 11.14 10.65
N VAL A 145 1.81 10.72 11.17
CA VAL A 145 1.02 11.55 12.07
C VAL A 145 1.80 11.76 13.36
N SER A 146 2.42 12.92 13.46
CA SER A 146 2.91 13.41 14.73
C SER A 146 1.71 13.52 15.70
N LYS A 147 1.58 12.60 16.57
CA LYS A 147 0.84 12.52 17.85
C LYS A 147 -0.44 13.37 18.07
N ASN A 148 -0.93 14.16 17.11
CA ASN A 148 -2.14 14.96 17.33
C ASN A 148 -3.35 14.32 16.62
N TYR A 149 -3.81 13.21 17.18
CA TYR A 149 -4.94 12.42 16.66
C TYR A 149 -6.29 13.14 16.74
N PHE A 150 -6.33 14.36 17.25
CA PHE A 150 -7.57 15.14 17.39
C PHE A 150 -7.84 16.04 16.17
N GLU A 151 -6.86 16.24 15.32
CA GLU A 151 -7.03 17.04 14.10
C GLU A 151 -7.57 16.18 12.95
N PRO A 152 -8.35 16.79 12.04
CA PRO A 152 -8.81 16.06 10.85
C PRO A 152 -7.64 15.57 10.01
N ILE A 153 -7.75 14.33 9.51
CA ILE A 153 -6.75 13.71 8.64
C ILE A 153 -7.35 13.49 7.25
N THR A 154 -6.66 13.99 6.22
CA THR A 154 -7.08 13.85 4.84
C THR A 154 -6.31 12.73 4.16
N PHE A 155 -7.05 11.84 3.51
CA PHE A 155 -6.53 10.66 2.80
C PHE A 155 -6.80 10.82 1.31
N LYS A 156 -5.78 10.69 0.48
CA LYS A 156 -5.89 10.64 -0.99
C LYS A 156 -6.26 9.23 -1.43
N GLU A 157 -7.47 8.82 -1.06
CA GLU A 157 -7.98 7.47 -1.27
C GLU A 157 -9.36 7.54 -1.95
N THR A 158 -9.62 6.57 -2.83
CA THR A 158 -10.93 6.39 -3.48
C THR A 158 -11.80 5.41 -2.69
N PHE A 159 -13.09 5.36 -2.99
CA PHE A 159 -13.99 4.33 -2.44
C PHE A 159 -13.49 2.92 -2.75
N ASP A 160 -12.99 2.70 -3.98
CA ASP A 160 -12.44 1.42 -4.42
C ASP A 160 -11.20 1.03 -3.62
N SER A 161 -10.33 1.99 -3.36
CA SER A 161 -9.12 1.77 -2.55
C SER A 161 -9.49 1.36 -1.12
N ILE A 162 -10.42 2.08 -0.48
CA ILE A 162 -10.88 1.76 0.88
C ILE A 162 -11.57 0.38 0.91
N ALA A 163 -12.43 0.09 -0.08
CA ALA A 163 -13.08 -1.21 -0.21
C ALA A 163 -12.06 -2.35 -0.32
N ASN A 164 -11.04 -2.16 -1.15
CA ASN A 164 -9.96 -3.14 -1.33
C ASN A 164 -9.20 -3.39 -0.02
N TRP A 165 -8.80 -2.32 0.69
CA TRP A 165 -8.11 -2.45 1.98
C TRP A 165 -8.97 -3.15 3.03
N ALA A 166 -10.25 -2.80 3.10
CA ALA A 166 -11.21 -3.37 4.05
C ALA A 166 -11.67 -4.79 3.66
N GLY A 167 -11.40 -5.22 2.42
CA GLY A 167 -11.82 -6.53 1.91
C GLY A 167 -13.33 -6.67 1.82
N ILE A 168 -14.02 -5.62 1.34
CA ILE A 168 -15.47 -5.61 1.16
C ILE A 168 -15.82 -5.11 -0.25
N ASP A 169 -17.06 -5.34 -0.64
CA ASP A 169 -17.57 -4.87 -1.94
C ASP A 169 -17.60 -3.32 -1.98
N VAL A 170 -17.35 -2.76 -3.16
CA VAL A 170 -17.25 -1.30 -3.38
C VAL A 170 -18.59 -0.61 -3.06
N ASP A 171 -19.73 -1.19 -3.43
CA ASP A 171 -21.03 -0.60 -3.15
C ASP A 171 -21.35 -0.62 -1.65
N GLN A 172 -20.96 -1.70 -0.96
CA GLN A 172 -21.05 -1.79 0.49
C GLN A 172 -20.16 -0.72 1.17
N ALA A 173 -18.91 -0.58 0.71
CA ALA A 173 -18.00 0.46 1.23
C ALA A 173 -18.58 1.85 1.02
N ARG A 174 -19.10 2.12 -0.18
CA ARG A 174 -19.72 3.40 -0.53
C ARG A 174 -20.89 3.75 0.39
N LYS A 175 -21.75 2.77 0.66
CA LYS A 175 -22.89 2.94 1.59
C LYS A 175 -22.39 3.33 2.99
N ILE A 176 -21.48 2.55 3.56
CA ILE A 176 -20.93 2.79 4.91
C ILE A 176 -20.23 4.16 4.98
N LEU A 177 -19.45 4.51 3.98
CA LEU A 177 -18.74 5.80 3.95
C LEU A 177 -19.72 6.98 3.88
N LYS A 178 -20.83 6.85 3.12
CA LYS A 178 -21.90 7.88 3.09
C LYS A 178 -22.62 7.96 4.44
N ASP A 179 -22.82 6.84 5.12
CA ASP A 179 -23.40 6.84 6.47
C ASP A 179 -22.47 7.56 7.45
N PHE A 180 -21.16 7.34 7.37
CA PHE A 180 -20.18 8.08 8.19
C PHE A 180 -20.19 9.57 7.87
N GLU A 181 -20.40 9.96 6.61
CA GLU A 181 -20.56 11.38 6.23
C GLU A 181 -21.82 11.98 6.87
N ARG A 182 -22.96 11.29 6.79
CA ARG A 182 -24.22 11.72 7.44
C ARG A 182 -24.06 11.85 8.97
N MET A 183 -23.25 10.97 9.57
CA MET A 183 -22.92 11.03 11.00
C MET A 183 -21.87 12.09 11.35
N ASN A 184 -21.42 12.87 10.35
CA ASN A 184 -20.42 13.93 10.51
C ASN A 184 -19.03 13.41 10.95
N ARG A 185 -18.72 12.13 10.68
CA ARG A 185 -17.43 11.51 11.03
C ARG A 185 -16.36 11.80 9.99
N LEU A 186 -16.77 11.96 8.72
CA LEU A 186 -15.86 12.27 7.61
C LEU A 186 -16.53 13.19 6.60
N THR A 187 -15.75 13.72 5.66
CA THR A 187 -16.23 14.51 4.52
C THR A 187 -15.50 14.10 3.25
N PHE A 188 -16.15 14.28 2.11
CA PHE A 188 -15.56 14.06 0.78
C PHE A 188 -15.31 15.40 0.10
N GLY A 189 -14.20 15.52 -0.60
CA GLY A 189 -13.90 16.71 -1.41
C GLY A 189 -12.67 16.51 -2.28
N ASN A 190 -12.75 16.96 -3.53
CA ASN A 190 -11.61 16.97 -4.48
C ASN A 190 -10.91 15.60 -4.64
N GLY A 191 -11.66 14.48 -4.58
CA GLY A 191 -11.08 13.15 -4.70
C GLY A 191 -10.34 12.68 -3.44
N GLU A 192 -10.59 13.32 -2.31
CA GLU A 192 -9.99 12.99 -1.01
C GLU A 192 -11.08 12.70 0.03
N ILE A 193 -10.71 11.97 1.06
CA ILE A 193 -11.58 11.64 2.21
C ILE A 193 -10.92 12.24 3.46
N THR A 194 -11.63 13.13 4.16
CA THR A 194 -11.14 13.70 5.42
C THR A 194 -11.89 13.08 6.59
N VAL A 195 -11.18 12.35 7.44
CA VAL A 195 -11.70 11.83 8.71
C VAL A 195 -11.53 12.91 9.77
N LYS A 196 -12.63 13.35 10.39
CA LYS A 196 -12.64 14.48 11.33
C LYS A 196 -11.94 14.18 12.65
N ASN A 197 -12.06 12.95 13.15
CA ASN A 197 -11.45 12.54 14.41
C ASN A 197 -11.11 11.04 14.36
N ILE A 198 -9.89 10.73 14.05
CA ILE A 198 -9.42 9.34 13.94
C ILE A 198 -9.48 8.60 15.30
N ASN A 199 -9.36 9.33 16.43
CA ASN A 199 -9.46 8.73 17.76
C ASN A 199 -10.84 8.11 18.03
N GLU A 200 -11.89 8.66 17.44
CA GLU A 200 -13.23 8.07 17.55
C GLU A 200 -13.21 6.64 17.00
N PHE A 201 -12.57 6.46 15.82
CA PHE A 201 -12.46 5.14 15.20
C PHE A 201 -11.67 4.17 16.09
N TYR A 202 -10.53 4.59 16.62
CA TYR A 202 -9.75 3.76 17.58
C TYR A 202 -10.60 3.30 18.77
N ARG A 203 -11.32 4.23 19.41
CA ARG A 203 -12.16 3.94 20.58
C ARG A 203 -13.28 2.95 20.25
N VAL A 204 -13.96 3.13 19.11
CA VAL A 204 -15.04 2.22 18.68
C VAL A 204 -14.48 0.82 18.46
N ILE A 205 -13.36 0.70 17.75
CA ILE A 205 -12.70 -0.60 17.47
C ILE A 205 -12.31 -1.27 18.79
N GLU A 206 -11.63 -0.58 19.68
CA GLU A 206 -11.20 -1.13 20.98
C GLU A 206 -12.39 -1.61 21.82
N SER A 207 -13.44 -0.80 21.88
CA SER A 207 -14.65 -1.12 22.63
C SER A 207 -15.30 -2.41 22.10
N LYS A 208 -15.46 -2.50 20.77
CA LYS A 208 -16.06 -3.67 20.12
C LYS A 208 -15.20 -4.93 20.30
N ILE A 209 -13.88 -4.83 20.15
CA ILE A 209 -12.96 -5.96 20.36
C ILE A 209 -13.06 -6.49 21.80
N LYS A 210 -13.09 -5.59 22.79
CA LYS A 210 -13.24 -5.99 24.21
C LYS A 210 -14.55 -6.74 24.46
N VAL A 211 -15.63 -6.32 23.81
CA VAL A 211 -16.93 -7.02 23.91
C VAL A 211 -16.83 -8.41 23.27
N MET A 212 -16.28 -8.52 22.06
CA MET A 212 -16.12 -9.80 21.35
C MET A 212 -15.26 -10.80 22.15
N GLN A 213 -14.17 -10.32 22.76
CA GLN A 213 -13.32 -11.15 23.62
C GLN A 213 -14.09 -11.71 24.84
N LYS A 214 -14.93 -10.88 25.48
CA LYS A 214 -15.77 -11.31 26.60
C LYS A 214 -16.82 -12.34 26.16
N MET A 215 -17.26 -12.30 24.92
CA MET A 215 -18.28 -13.24 24.38
C MET A 215 -17.63 -14.52 23.80
N GLY A 216 -16.30 -14.62 23.79
CA GLY A 216 -15.59 -15.77 23.23
C GLY A 216 -15.68 -15.86 21.70
N GLU A 217 -15.85 -14.74 21.04
CA GLU A 217 -16.01 -14.65 19.56
C GLU A 217 -14.71 -14.30 18.83
N LEU A 218 -13.60 -14.17 19.56
CA LEU A 218 -12.25 -13.91 19.05
C LEU A 218 -11.26 -14.90 19.63
#